data_959be42574076f53a3a5c9218001b90b
#
_entry.id   959be42574076f53a3a5c9218001b90b
#
_cell.length_a   1.000
_cell.length_b   1.000
_cell.length_c   1.000
_cell.angle_alpha   90.00
_cell.angle_beta   90.00
_cell.angle_gamma   90.00
#
_symmetry.space_group_name_H-M   'P 1'
#
loop_
_entity.id
_entity.type
_entity.pdbx_description
1 polymer ?
#
loop_
_entity_poly.entity_id
_entity_poly.type
_entity_poly.pdbx_seq_one_letter_code
_entity_poly.pdbx_strand_id
1 'polypeptide(L)'
;MPWRKTKDPYKIWLSEVILQQTRVAQGSPYYEKFVENYPTIVDLASADEQEVLRLWQGLGYYSRVRNMHATAKIVVNDFDGVFPNTYAGLLKLKGIGPYTAAAIASFAFDEKVAVVDGNVYRVLARVFGVETDISSHEAKKVFGELANELISAESPSVYNQAIMEFGAIHCTPANPDCMFCVFAESCVANAKGMQAILPIKSKKVKVRNRFFDYFVIEQNGSFLMHQRPEGDIWTGLNDFYLVENEEKLLELDEINDDFLNKVLSKAIIKGYSESIKHILTHQRIEARFWHIVLNEEVTAPAGYEFYSLDEVEALPKPILIEKYLKGAWFSAKK
;
A
#
# COMPACT_ATOMS: atom_id res chain seq x y z
N MET A 1 19.88 -7.93 -0.90
CA MET A 1 18.47 -8.03 -0.44
C MET A 1 18.14 -9.51 -0.26
N PRO A 2 17.53 -9.93 0.88
CA PRO A 2 17.27 -11.35 1.16
C PRO A 2 16.46 -12.07 0.08
N TRP A 3 15.41 -11.43 -0.42
CA TRP A 3 14.51 -11.98 -1.45
C TRP A 3 15.16 -12.16 -2.84
N ARG A 4 16.34 -11.59 -3.08
CA ARG A 4 17.12 -11.82 -4.31
C ARG A 4 18.06 -13.03 -4.23
N LYS A 5 18.20 -13.62 -3.01
CA LYS A 5 19.08 -14.77 -2.76
C LYS A 5 18.31 -16.09 -2.60
N THR A 6 17.02 -16.08 -2.87
CA THR A 6 16.14 -17.26 -2.74
C THR A 6 15.41 -17.54 -4.05
N LYS A 7 15.04 -18.80 -4.27
CA LYS A 7 14.11 -19.25 -5.30
C LYS A 7 12.74 -19.63 -4.73
N ASP A 8 12.52 -19.41 -3.43
CA ASP A 8 11.25 -19.67 -2.78
C ASP A 8 10.17 -18.71 -3.31
N PRO A 9 9.13 -19.18 -4.03
CA PRO A 9 8.12 -18.35 -4.63
C PRO A 9 7.30 -17.55 -3.61
N TYR A 10 7.09 -18.10 -2.39
CA TYR A 10 6.44 -17.39 -1.31
C TYR A 10 7.22 -16.15 -0.88
N LYS A 11 8.51 -16.28 -0.62
CA LYS A 11 9.37 -15.18 -0.19
C LYS A 11 9.55 -14.13 -1.27
N ILE A 12 9.65 -14.55 -2.53
CA ILE A 12 9.69 -13.65 -3.69
C ILE A 12 8.38 -12.88 -3.79
N TRP A 13 7.24 -13.57 -3.81
CA TRP A 13 5.91 -12.93 -3.86
C TRP A 13 5.68 -11.95 -2.72
N LEU A 14 6.01 -12.32 -1.49
CA LEU A 14 5.92 -11.46 -0.33
C LEU A 14 6.70 -10.16 -0.53
N SER A 15 7.94 -10.24 -1.02
CA SER A 15 8.77 -9.06 -1.32
C SER A 15 8.15 -8.19 -2.42
N GLU A 16 7.64 -8.80 -3.48
CA GLU A 16 7.03 -8.07 -4.60
C GLU A 16 5.77 -7.30 -4.16
N VAL A 17 4.94 -7.89 -3.28
CA VAL A 17 3.76 -7.21 -2.75
C VAL A 17 4.15 -6.08 -1.79
N ILE A 18 5.10 -6.29 -0.88
CA ILE A 18 5.55 -5.28 0.07
C ILE A 18 6.19 -4.07 -0.64
N LEU A 19 6.98 -4.33 -1.69
CA LEU A 19 7.72 -3.30 -2.41
C LEU A 19 6.91 -2.55 -3.47
N GLN A 20 5.65 -2.95 -3.75
CA GLN A 20 4.78 -2.15 -4.61
C GLN A 20 4.64 -0.73 -4.06
N GLN A 21 5.12 0.28 -4.81
CA GLN A 21 5.09 1.69 -4.42
C GLN A 21 5.76 1.99 -3.05
N THR A 22 6.65 1.11 -2.59
CA THR A 22 7.37 1.22 -1.32
C THR A 22 8.87 1.16 -1.59
N ARG A 23 9.64 2.08 -1.01
CA ARG A 23 11.11 2.06 -1.14
C ARG A 23 11.69 0.86 -0.37
N VAL A 24 12.78 0.29 -0.87
CA VAL A 24 13.46 -0.87 -0.25
C VAL A 24 13.77 -0.62 1.22
N ALA A 25 14.34 0.53 1.56
CA ALA A 25 14.66 0.86 2.95
C ALA A 25 13.44 0.89 3.89
N GLN A 26 12.26 1.25 3.38
CA GLN A 26 11.01 1.21 4.13
C GLN A 26 10.39 -0.18 4.18
N GLY A 27 10.47 -0.95 3.09
CA GLY A 27 9.83 -2.27 2.96
C GLY A 27 10.62 -3.41 3.64
N SER A 28 11.97 -3.30 3.69
CA SER A 28 12.81 -4.38 4.26
C SER A 28 12.43 -4.78 5.68
N PRO A 29 12.22 -3.88 6.64
CA PRO A 29 11.82 -4.26 8.00
C PRO A 29 10.47 -5.00 8.05
N TYR A 30 9.53 -4.66 7.14
CA TYR A 30 8.25 -5.36 7.04
C TYR A 30 8.42 -6.76 6.46
N TYR A 31 9.23 -6.90 5.41
CA TYR A 31 9.54 -8.21 4.84
C TYR A 31 10.13 -9.15 5.89
N GLU A 32 11.09 -8.67 6.68
CA GLU A 32 11.73 -9.46 7.75
C GLU A 32 10.71 -9.88 8.80
N LYS A 33 9.86 -8.95 9.27
CA LYS A 33 8.78 -9.25 10.21
C LYS A 33 7.77 -10.26 9.67
N PHE A 34 7.38 -10.15 8.39
CA PHE A 34 6.45 -11.10 7.78
C PHE A 34 7.06 -12.50 7.67
N VAL A 35 8.33 -12.62 7.26
CA VAL A 35 9.03 -13.90 7.18
C VAL A 35 9.25 -14.52 8.56
N GLU A 36 9.46 -13.69 9.59
CA GLU A 36 9.61 -14.15 10.97
C GLU A 36 8.29 -14.68 11.54
N ASN A 37 7.19 -13.93 11.39
CA ASN A 37 5.89 -14.30 11.95
C ASN A 37 5.16 -15.36 11.10
N TYR A 38 5.35 -15.34 9.79
CA TYR A 38 4.73 -16.24 8.83
C TYR A 38 5.80 -16.85 7.90
N PRO A 39 6.60 -17.82 8.37
CA PRO A 39 7.72 -18.41 7.62
C PRO A 39 7.28 -19.08 6.32
N THR A 40 6.06 -19.62 6.28
CA THR A 40 5.47 -20.30 5.12
C THR A 40 4.14 -19.67 4.71
N ILE A 41 3.69 -20.00 3.50
CA ILE A 41 2.38 -19.55 3.01
C ILE A 41 1.22 -20.12 3.84
N VAL A 42 1.41 -21.30 4.45
CA VAL A 42 0.42 -21.94 5.32
C VAL A 42 0.24 -21.14 6.61
N ASP A 43 1.35 -20.66 7.20
CA ASP A 43 1.32 -19.81 8.38
C ASP A 43 0.55 -18.52 8.09
N LEU A 44 0.85 -17.85 6.95
CA LEU A 44 0.15 -16.64 6.54
C LEU A 44 -1.34 -16.91 6.26
N ALA A 45 -1.69 -18.01 5.60
CA ALA A 45 -3.07 -18.35 5.29
C ALA A 45 -3.92 -18.63 6.53
N SER A 46 -3.30 -19.21 7.57
CA SER A 46 -3.95 -19.59 8.83
C SER A 46 -4.06 -18.44 9.83
N ALA A 47 -3.33 -17.34 9.59
CA ALA A 47 -3.30 -16.20 10.49
C ALA A 47 -4.65 -15.47 10.53
N ASP A 48 -4.94 -14.81 11.65
CA ASP A 48 -6.06 -13.86 11.75
C ASP A 48 -5.81 -12.62 10.88
N GLU A 49 -6.84 -12.14 10.20
CA GLU A 49 -6.73 -10.99 9.29
C GLU A 49 -6.32 -9.71 10.03
N GLN A 50 -6.80 -9.53 11.27
CA GLN A 50 -6.46 -8.35 12.08
C GLN A 50 -4.98 -8.35 12.48
N GLU A 51 -4.40 -9.53 12.79
CA GLU A 51 -2.96 -9.67 13.07
C GLU A 51 -2.13 -9.35 11.83
N VAL A 52 -2.52 -9.86 10.66
CA VAL A 52 -1.85 -9.57 9.37
C VAL A 52 -1.93 -8.09 9.03
N LEU A 53 -3.08 -7.45 9.22
CA LEU A 53 -3.27 -6.00 9.04
C LEU A 53 -2.43 -5.19 10.04
N ARG A 54 -2.34 -5.66 11.29
CA ARG A 54 -1.52 -5.03 12.35
C ARG A 54 -0.03 -5.06 11.98
N LEU A 55 0.45 -6.18 11.46
CA LEU A 55 1.85 -6.32 11.03
C LEU A 55 2.18 -5.40 9.84
N TRP A 56 1.19 -5.13 8.97
CA TRP A 56 1.31 -4.23 7.81
C TRP A 56 1.20 -2.74 8.15
N GLN A 57 0.79 -2.41 9.36
CA GLN A 57 0.47 -1.04 9.75
C GLN A 57 1.60 -0.07 9.46
N GLY A 58 1.28 1.03 8.74
CA GLY A 58 2.24 2.06 8.35
C GLY A 58 2.76 1.97 6.90
N LEU A 59 2.64 0.82 6.21
CA LEU A 59 3.04 0.70 4.79
C LEU A 59 2.08 1.38 3.82
N GLY A 60 0.80 1.54 4.21
CA GLY A 60 -0.23 2.06 3.33
C GLY A 60 -0.70 1.05 2.25
N TYR A 61 -1.68 1.48 1.43
CA TYR A 61 -2.27 0.62 0.38
C TYR A 61 -2.70 -0.75 0.92
N TYR A 62 -3.53 -0.75 1.95
CA TYR A 62 -3.94 -1.95 2.69
C TYR A 62 -4.67 -3.01 1.86
N SER A 63 -5.20 -2.64 0.68
CA SER A 63 -5.71 -3.62 -0.28
C SER A 63 -4.66 -4.65 -0.70
N ARG A 64 -3.36 -4.29 -0.68
CA ARG A 64 -2.27 -5.23 -0.98
C ARG A 64 -2.22 -6.37 0.03
N VAL A 65 -2.19 -6.05 1.32
CA VAL A 65 -2.11 -7.07 2.37
C VAL A 65 -3.38 -7.90 2.45
N ARG A 66 -4.58 -7.31 2.28
CA ARG A 66 -5.83 -8.08 2.22
C ARG A 66 -5.84 -9.05 1.04
N ASN A 67 -5.47 -8.57 -0.15
CA ASN A 67 -5.35 -9.45 -1.32
C ASN A 67 -4.27 -10.52 -1.10
N MET A 68 -3.14 -10.16 -0.49
CA MET A 68 -2.07 -11.10 -0.15
C MET A 68 -2.58 -12.21 0.78
N HIS A 69 -3.27 -11.87 1.87
CA HIS A 69 -3.86 -12.83 2.79
C HIS A 69 -4.91 -13.72 2.10
N ALA A 70 -5.80 -13.13 1.29
CA ALA A 70 -6.77 -13.89 0.50
C ALA A 70 -6.11 -14.85 -0.51
N THR A 71 -5.02 -14.38 -1.17
CA THR A 71 -4.23 -15.20 -2.09
C THR A 71 -3.54 -16.36 -1.38
N ALA A 72 -2.99 -16.12 -0.18
CA ALA A 72 -2.40 -17.19 0.62
C ALA A 72 -3.40 -18.32 0.91
N LYS A 73 -4.63 -17.95 1.31
CA LYS A 73 -5.73 -18.92 1.51
C LYS A 73 -6.07 -19.70 0.24
N ILE A 74 -6.14 -19.04 -0.92
CA ILE A 74 -6.37 -19.69 -2.21
C ILE A 74 -5.25 -20.68 -2.54
N VAL A 75 -3.97 -20.26 -2.38
CA VAL A 75 -2.84 -21.15 -2.69
C VAL A 75 -2.83 -22.38 -1.78
N VAL A 76 -3.18 -22.22 -0.50
CA VAL A 76 -3.24 -23.34 0.42
C VAL A 76 -4.43 -24.26 0.09
N ASN A 77 -5.61 -23.72 -0.15
CA ASN A 77 -6.84 -24.50 -0.31
C ASN A 77 -6.98 -25.17 -1.69
N ASP A 78 -6.57 -24.45 -2.75
CA ASP A 78 -6.82 -24.84 -4.13
C ASP A 78 -5.56 -25.40 -4.82
N PHE A 79 -4.37 -25.20 -4.25
CA PHE A 79 -3.08 -25.60 -4.82
C PHE A 79 -2.18 -26.31 -3.80
N ASP A 80 -2.73 -26.84 -2.72
CA ASP A 80 -1.99 -27.61 -1.68
C ASP A 80 -0.76 -26.85 -1.12
N GLY A 81 -0.82 -25.53 -1.04
CA GLY A 81 0.27 -24.67 -0.57
C GLY A 81 1.40 -24.46 -1.59
N VAL A 82 1.24 -24.92 -2.82
CA VAL A 82 2.25 -24.81 -3.90
C VAL A 82 1.85 -23.73 -4.90
N PHE A 83 2.72 -22.74 -5.13
CA PHE A 83 2.47 -21.73 -6.15
C PHE A 83 2.47 -22.33 -7.55
N PRO A 84 1.55 -21.91 -8.45
CA PRO A 84 1.68 -22.19 -9.87
C PRO A 84 3.05 -21.76 -10.39
N ASN A 85 3.70 -22.60 -11.18
CA ASN A 85 5.07 -22.37 -11.65
C ASN A 85 5.16 -21.67 -13.03
N THR A 86 4.02 -21.20 -13.53
CA THR A 86 3.95 -20.48 -14.82
C THR A 86 3.31 -19.10 -14.66
N TYR A 87 3.72 -18.17 -15.51
CA TYR A 87 3.11 -16.84 -15.61
C TYR A 87 1.58 -16.90 -15.78
N ALA A 88 1.12 -17.77 -16.70
CA ALA A 88 -0.31 -17.95 -16.95
C ALA A 88 -1.08 -18.54 -15.75
N GLY A 89 -0.44 -19.41 -14.98
CA GLY A 89 -1.01 -19.96 -13.75
C GLY A 89 -1.08 -18.92 -12.65
N LEU A 90 -0.01 -18.14 -12.45
CA LEU A 90 0.08 -17.08 -11.45
C LEU A 90 -0.94 -15.95 -11.68
N LEU A 91 -1.23 -15.62 -12.94
CA LEU A 91 -2.24 -14.59 -13.28
C LEU A 91 -3.67 -14.94 -12.84
N LYS A 92 -3.95 -16.22 -12.57
CA LYS A 92 -5.28 -16.66 -12.09
C LYS A 92 -5.49 -16.39 -10.58
N LEU A 93 -4.41 -16.11 -9.86
CA LEU A 93 -4.48 -15.83 -8.43
C LEU A 93 -4.97 -14.40 -8.15
N LYS A 94 -5.89 -14.25 -7.20
CA LYS A 94 -6.44 -12.95 -6.79
C LYS A 94 -5.31 -12.01 -6.33
N GLY A 95 -5.29 -10.77 -6.83
CA GLY A 95 -4.28 -9.78 -6.43
C GLY A 95 -2.90 -9.95 -7.07
N ILE A 96 -2.68 -10.97 -7.88
CA ILE A 96 -1.48 -11.14 -8.69
C ILE A 96 -1.74 -10.57 -10.09
N GLY A 97 -1.20 -9.39 -10.35
CA GLY A 97 -1.24 -8.76 -11.67
C GLY A 97 -0.09 -9.19 -12.58
N PRO A 98 -0.08 -8.72 -13.85
CA PRO A 98 0.93 -9.09 -14.85
C PRO A 98 2.36 -8.89 -14.38
N TYR A 99 2.66 -7.79 -13.71
CA TYR A 99 3.99 -7.51 -13.15
C TYR A 99 4.39 -8.56 -12.10
N THR A 100 3.54 -8.77 -11.08
CA THR A 100 3.85 -9.69 -9.98
C THR A 100 3.93 -11.15 -10.48
N ALA A 101 3.06 -11.54 -11.42
CA ALA A 101 3.11 -12.86 -12.04
C ALA A 101 4.43 -13.08 -12.81
N ALA A 102 4.86 -12.10 -13.62
CA ALA A 102 6.12 -12.17 -14.34
C ALA A 102 7.33 -12.21 -13.39
N ALA A 103 7.32 -11.42 -12.33
CA ALA A 103 8.39 -11.41 -11.33
C ALA A 103 8.52 -12.78 -10.64
N ILE A 104 7.43 -13.37 -10.16
CA ILE A 104 7.45 -14.70 -9.54
C ILE A 104 7.89 -15.76 -10.54
N ALA A 105 7.27 -15.80 -11.74
CA ALA A 105 7.58 -16.78 -12.78
C ALA A 105 9.07 -16.73 -13.19
N SER A 106 9.61 -15.53 -13.36
CA SER A 106 11.01 -15.34 -13.72
C SER A 106 11.96 -15.60 -12.56
N PHE A 107 11.69 -15.04 -11.36
CA PHE A 107 12.65 -15.10 -10.26
C PHE A 107 12.67 -16.46 -9.54
N ALA A 108 11.51 -17.10 -9.38
CA ALA A 108 11.41 -18.39 -8.71
C ALA A 108 11.64 -19.58 -9.67
N PHE A 109 11.12 -19.48 -10.90
CA PHE A 109 11.03 -20.62 -11.82
C PHE A 109 11.84 -20.45 -13.11
N ASP A 110 12.57 -19.33 -13.24
CA ASP A 110 13.38 -19.01 -14.43
C ASP A 110 12.57 -19.04 -15.75
N GLU A 111 11.24 -18.78 -15.67
CA GLU A 111 10.42 -18.65 -16.88
C GLU A 111 10.87 -17.43 -17.70
N LYS A 112 10.99 -17.61 -19.02
CA LYS A 112 11.35 -16.54 -19.94
C LYS A 112 10.16 -15.60 -20.15
N VAL A 113 9.93 -14.71 -19.22
CA VAL A 113 8.90 -13.66 -19.24
C VAL A 113 9.48 -12.34 -18.73
N ALA A 114 9.25 -11.26 -19.46
CA ALA A 114 9.80 -9.95 -19.08
C ALA A 114 9.01 -9.30 -17.94
N VAL A 115 9.75 -8.75 -16.97
CA VAL A 115 9.20 -7.97 -15.85
C VAL A 115 9.30 -6.50 -16.21
N VAL A 116 8.15 -5.82 -16.40
CA VAL A 116 8.10 -4.42 -16.84
C VAL A 116 7.49 -3.56 -15.73
N ASP A 117 8.37 -2.94 -14.94
CA ASP A 117 8.02 -1.95 -13.92
C ASP A 117 8.25 -0.51 -14.40
N GLY A 118 8.03 0.48 -13.55
CA GLY A 118 8.29 1.90 -13.87
C GLY A 118 9.75 2.19 -14.22
N ASN A 119 10.71 1.42 -13.71
CA ASN A 119 12.12 1.55 -14.03
C ASN A 119 12.41 1.00 -15.43
N VAL A 120 11.86 -0.17 -15.73
CA VAL A 120 12.00 -0.82 -17.04
C VAL A 120 11.34 0.02 -18.12
N TYR A 121 10.13 0.54 -17.91
CA TYR A 121 9.50 1.50 -18.82
C TYR A 121 10.44 2.65 -19.16
N ARG A 122 11.10 3.23 -18.17
CA ARG A 122 12.00 4.37 -18.35
C ARG A 122 13.26 3.99 -19.10
N VAL A 123 13.87 2.85 -18.76
CA VAL A 123 15.08 2.36 -19.45
C VAL A 123 14.77 2.11 -20.93
N LEU A 124 13.72 1.34 -21.21
CA LEU A 124 13.34 1.00 -22.58
C LEU A 124 12.94 2.25 -23.39
N ALA A 125 12.15 3.15 -22.80
CA ALA A 125 11.77 4.39 -23.45
C ALA A 125 12.98 5.23 -23.84
N ARG A 126 13.99 5.34 -22.96
CA ARG A 126 15.19 6.15 -23.20
C ARG A 126 16.18 5.47 -24.16
N VAL A 127 16.48 4.20 -23.95
CA VAL A 127 17.46 3.49 -24.77
C VAL A 127 16.97 3.36 -26.20
N PHE A 128 15.71 2.97 -26.40
CA PHE A 128 15.14 2.71 -27.73
C PHE A 128 14.33 3.88 -28.31
N GLY A 129 14.19 4.99 -27.59
CA GLY A 129 13.44 6.15 -28.06
C GLY A 129 11.93 5.91 -28.17
N VAL A 130 11.35 5.05 -27.33
CA VAL A 130 9.91 4.74 -27.38
C VAL A 130 9.12 5.89 -26.76
N GLU A 131 8.32 6.57 -27.60
CA GLU A 131 7.53 7.74 -27.21
C GLU A 131 6.07 7.42 -26.84
N THR A 132 5.70 6.13 -26.83
CA THR A 132 4.37 5.70 -26.40
C THR A 132 4.14 6.10 -24.94
N ASP A 133 3.02 6.81 -24.69
CA ASP A 133 2.64 7.23 -23.33
C ASP A 133 2.44 6.03 -22.41
N ILE A 134 3.28 5.91 -21.37
CA ILE A 134 3.25 4.79 -20.42
C ILE A 134 1.95 4.71 -19.60
N SER A 135 1.09 5.74 -19.64
CA SER A 135 -0.24 5.73 -19.04
C SER A 135 -1.34 5.23 -19.99
N SER A 136 -1.02 4.93 -21.25
CA SER A 136 -1.94 4.40 -22.25
C SER A 136 -2.11 2.87 -22.13
N HIS A 137 -3.19 2.34 -22.71
CA HIS A 137 -3.36 0.88 -22.83
C HIS A 137 -2.36 0.24 -23.80
N GLU A 138 -1.97 0.98 -24.84
CA GLU A 138 -1.01 0.58 -25.86
C GLU A 138 0.38 0.33 -25.28
N ALA A 139 0.78 1.10 -24.27
CA ALA A 139 2.08 0.97 -23.62
C ALA A 139 2.37 -0.45 -23.14
N LYS A 140 1.36 -1.12 -22.55
CA LYS A 140 1.55 -2.50 -22.07
C LYS A 140 1.94 -3.46 -23.18
N LYS A 141 1.39 -3.27 -24.36
CA LYS A 141 1.71 -4.09 -25.54
C LYS A 141 3.09 -3.73 -26.06
N VAL A 142 3.32 -2.47 -26.42
CA VAL A 142 4.58 -2.01 -27.04
C VAL A 142 5.79 -2.31 -26.16
N PHE A 143 5.75 -1.92 -24.89
CA PHE A 143 6.88 -2.18 -23.99
C PHE A 143 7.00 -3.65 -23.57
N GLY A 144 5.89 -4.37 -23.48
CA GLY A 144 5.88 -5.79 -23.19
C GLY A 144 6.50 -6.61 -24.31
N GLU A 145 6.16 -6.33 -25.57
CA GLU A 145 6.74 -6.98 -26.75
C GLU A 145 8.25 -6.69 -26.82
N LEU A 146 8.65 -5.43 -26.73
CA LEU A 146 10.07 -5.04 -26.72
C LEU A 146 10.85 -5.72 -25.59
N ALA A 147 10.32 -5.73 -24.37
CA ALA A 147 10.97 -6.36 -23.23
C ALA A 147 11.13 -7.88 -23.42
N ASN A 148 10.13 -8.56 -24.01
CA ASN A 148 10.16 -9.99 -24.27
C ASN A 148 11.11 -10.37 -25.44
N GLU A 149 11.36 -9.47 -26.37
CA GLU A 149 12.39 -9.65 -27.40
C GLU A 149 13.82 -9.58 -26.82
N LEU A 150 14.01 -8.69 -25.84
CA LEU A 150 15.31 -8.41 -25.25
C LEU A 150 15.73 -9.37 -24.15
N ILE A 151 14.77 -10.04 -23.49
CA ILE A 151 15.06 -10.90 -22.34
C ILE A 151 15.95 -12.09 -22.71
N SER A 152 16.99 -12.32 -21.89
CA SER A 152 17.87 -13.49 -22.04
C SER A 152 17.08 -14.79 -21.87
N ALA A 153 17.29 -15.73 -22.80
CA ALA A 153 16.75 -17.09 -22.71
C ALA A 153 17.49 -17.96 -21.69
N GLU A 154 18.80 -17.68 -21.49
CA GLU A 154 19.66 -18.47 -20.60
C GLU A 154 19.52 -18.05 -19.12
N SER A 155 19.26 -16.76 -18.86
CA SER A 155 19.21 -16.23 -17.51
C SER A 155 18.14 -15.14 -17.35
N PRO A 156 16.85 -15.46 -17.53
CA PRO A 156 15.77 -14.48 -17.52
C PRO A 156 15.64 -13.76 -16.17
N SER A 157 15.81 -14.46 -15.08
CA SER A 157 15.78 -13.90 -13.72
C SER A 157 16.86 -12.84 -13.51
N VAL A 158 18.09 -13.14 -13.93
CA VAL A 158 19.23 -12.20 -13.80
C VAL A 158 19.01 -10.98 -14.69
N TYR A 159 18.57 -11.19 -15.94
CA TYR A 159 18.27 -10.10 -16.85
C TYR A 159 17.22 -9.13 -16.30
N ASN A 160 16.07 -9.68 -15.86
CA ASN A 160 15.00 -8.86 -15.30
C ASN A 160 15.46 -8.06 -14.07
N GLN A 161 16.19 -8.69 -13.16
CA GLN A 161 16.71 -8.00 -11.98
C GLN A 161 17.74 -6.92 -12.37
N ALA A 162 18.60 -7.20 -13.34
CA ALA A 162 19.63 -6.25 -13.79
C ALA A 162 19.02 -5.00 -14.44
N ILE A 163 18.04 -5.14 -15.33
CA ILE A 163 17.39 -3.98 -15.97
C ILE A 163 16.58 -3.15 -14.99
N MET A 164 15.87 -3.79 -14.04
CA MET A 164 15.15 -3.09 -12.97
C MET A 164 16.11 -2.29 -12.09
N GLU A 165 17.22 -2.91 -11.69
CA GLU A 165 18.23 -2.25 -10.84
C GLU A 165 18.96 -1.15 -11.58
N PHE A 166 19.35 -1.36 -12.84
CA PHE A 166 19.92 -0.33 -13.69
C PHE A 166 19.01 0.90 -13.78
N GLY A 167 17.70 0.69 -13.97
CA GLY A 167 16.73 1.78 -13.93
C GLY A 167 16.64 2.48 -12.56
N ALA A 168 16.74 1.73 -11.47
CA ALA A 168 16.61 2.27 -10.13
C ALA A 168 17.82 3.11 -9.69
N ILE A 169 19.06 2.70 -10.04
CA ILE A 169 20.28 3.29 -9.50
C ILE A 169 21.09 4.12 -10.53
N HIS A 170 21.00 3.82 -11.83
CA HIS A 170 21.79 4.48 -12.85
C HIS A 170 20.91 5.34 -13.79
N CYS A 171 19.97 4.74 -14.51
CA CYS A 171 19.03 5.48 -15.36
C CYS A 171 17.87 6.09 -14.56
N THR A 172 18.20 6.93 -13.59
CA THR A 172 17.26 7.53 -12.64
C THR A 172 16.25 8.50 -13.30
N PRO A 173 15.07 8.76 -12.69
CA PRO A 173 14.08 9.68 -13.24
C PRO A 173 14.62 11.08 -13.47
N ALA A 174 15.37 11.62 -12.50
CA ALA A 174 16.00 12.92 -12.56
C ALA A 174 17.52 12.76 -12.56
N ASN A 175 18.20 13.54 -13.41
CA ASN A 175 19.67 13.58 -13.50
C ASN A 175 20.34 12.20 -13.62
N PRO A 176 20.00 11.37 -14.65
CA PRO A 176 20.70 10.12 -14.87
C PRO A 176 22.17 10.38 -15.25
N ASP A 177 23.07 9.52 -14.78
CA ASP A 177 24.49 9.62 -15.12
C ASP A 177 24.77 9.05 -16.50
N CYS A 178 24.45 9.83 -17.55
CA CYS A 178 24.58 9.39 -18.93
C CYS A 178 26.04 9.36 -19.42
N MET A 179 26.95 10.13 -18.78
CA MET A 179 28.36 10.19 -19.18
C MET A 179 29.08 8.85 -18.96
N PHE A 180 28.75 8.15 -17.87
CA PHE A 180 29.32 6.83 -17.54
C PHE A 180 28.38 5.68 -17.82
N CYS A 181 27.34 5.90 -18.63
CA CYS A 181 26.35 4.88 -18.95
C CYS A 181 26.88 3.89 -19.98
N VAL A 182 26.69 2.59 -19.72
CA VAL A 182 27.07 1.52 -20.68
C VAL A 182 26.32 1.61 -22.01
N PHE A 183 25.19 2.32 -22.05
CA PHE A 183 24.39 2.59 -23.24
C PHE A 183 24.62 3.98 -23.85
N ALA A 184 25.62 4.76 -23.38
CA ALA A 184 25.79 6.16 -23.76
C ALA A 184 25.79 6.39 -25.26
N GLU A 185 26.46 5.52 -26.02
CA GLU A 185 26.63 5.62 -27.49
C GLU A 185 25.36 5.15 -28.26
N SER A 186 24.63 4.17 -27.72
CA SER A 186 23.47 3.57 -28.40
C SER A 186 22.12 4.14 -27.92
N CYS A 187 22.12 4.95 -26.84
CA CYS A 187 20.91 5.46 -26.24
C CYS A 187 20.29 6.61 -27.04
N VAL A 188 19.09 6.41 -27.59
CA VAL A 188 18.35 7.40 -28.37
C VAL A 188 18.09 8.68 -27.56
N ALA A 189 17.67 8.54 -26.31
CA ALA A 189 17.42 9.70 -25.45
C ALA A 189 18.69 10.50 -25.16
N ASN A 190 19.85 9.84 -25.03
CA ASN A 190 21.13 10.53 -24.85
C ASN A 190 21.51 11.29 -26.12
N ALA A 191 21.43 10.66 -27.26
CA ALA A 191 21.76 11.27 -28.57
C ALA A 191 20.85 12.48 -28.92
N LYS A 192 19.58 12.44 -28.48
CA LYS A 192 18.57 13.47 -28.78
C LYS A 192 18.32 14.48 -27.65
N GLY A 193 18.97 14.34 -26.49
CA GLY A 193 18.71 15.20 -25.32
C GLY A 193 17.32 15.00 -24.69
N MET A 194 16.73 13.79 -24.76
CA MET A 194 15.35 13.52 -24.35
C MET A 194 15.22 12.84 -22.97
N GLN A 195 16.27 12.81 -22.16
CA GLN A 195 16.28 12.10 -20.87
C GLN A 195 15.23 12.64 -19.89
N ALA A 196 14.95 13.95 -19.93
CA ALA A 196 13.95 14.57 -19.08
C ALA A 196 12.51 14.39 -19.59
N ILE A 197 12.33 14.02 -20.87
CA ILE A 197 11.03 13.87 -21.52
C ILE A 197 10.57 12.42 -21.45
N LEU A 198 11.47 11.46 -21.63
CA LEU A 198 11.16 10.03 -21.66
C LEU A 198 11.29 9.37 -20.28
N PRO A 199 10.33 8.53 -19.91
CA PRO A 199 9.13 8.12 -20.68
C PRO A 199 8.02 9.18 -20.65
N ILE A 200 7.25 9.27 -21.73
CA ILE A 200 6.06 10.15 -21.79
C ILE A 200 5.00 9.62 -20.82
N LYS A 201 4.43 10.52 -20.02
CA LYS A 201 3.35 10.23 -19.05
C LYS A 201 2.35 11.40 -18.97
N SER A 202 1.22 11.27 -19.63
CA SER A 202 0.22 12.34 -19.73
C SER A 202 -0.81 12.37 -18.61
N LYS A 203 -1.15 11.22 -18.00
CA LYS A 203 -2.19 11.14 -16.96
C LYS A 203 -1.75 11.83 -15.68
N LYS A 204 -2.53 12.87 -15.31
CA LYS A 204 -2.44 13.52 -13.99
C LYS A 204 -3.43 12.85 -13.03
N VAL A 205 -3.00 12.66 -11.79
CA VAL A 205 -3.86 12.15 -10.73
C VAL A 205 -4.82 13.25 -10.27
N LYS A 206 -6.13 12.99 -10.30
CA LYS A 206 -7.10 13.85 -9.63
C LYS A 206 -7.01 13.63 -8.12
N VAL A 207 -6.88 14.70 -7.36
CA VAL A 207 -6.82 14.64 -5.90
C VAL A 207 -8.15 15.14 -5.35
N ARG A 208 -8.79 14.35 -4.46
CA ARG A 208 -10.00 14.71 -3.71
C ARG A 208 -9.60 15.22 -2.32
N ASN A 209 -10.17 16.33 -1.88
CA ASN A 209 -10.06 16.76 -0.49
C ASN A 209 -11.18 16.09 0.32
N ARG A 210 -10.87 15.73 1.57
CA ARG A 210 -11.80 15.12 2.53
C ARG A 210 -11.53 15.73 3.90
N PHE A 211 -12.58 16.04 4.65
CA PHE A 211 -12.50 16.61 5.98
C PHE A 211 -13.14 15.66 6.98
N PHE A 212 -12.36 15.22 7.96
CA PHE A 212 -12.72 14.19 8.91
C PHE A 212 -12.81 14.77 10.31
N ASP A 213 -14.02 14.86 10.86
CA ASP A 213 -14.24 15.11 12.28
C ASP A 213 -14.40 13.77 12.99
N TYR A 214 -13.36 13.32 13.68
CA TYR A 214 -13.38 12.13 14.53
C TYR A 214 -13.87 12.47 15.93
N PHE A 215 -14.77 11.67 16.45
CA PHE A 215 -15.29 11.77 17.80
C PHE A 215 -14.71 10.65 18.66
N VAL A 216 -13.79 11.02 19.54
CA VAL A 216 -13.16 10.12 20.50
C VAL A 216 -14.05 10.08 21.73
N ILE A 217 -15.00 9.16 21.73
CA ILE A 217 -16.03 9.00 22.74
C ILE A 217 -15.53 8.01 23.78
N GLU A 218 -15.33 8.49 25.00
CA GLU A 218 -14.88 7.71 26.15
C GLU A 218 -16.04 7.42 27.09
N GLN A 219 -16.20 6.14 27.47
CA GLN A 219 -17.14 5.65 28.47
C GLN A 219 -16.43 4.69 29.43
N ASN A 220 -16.38 5.02 30.71
CA ASN A 220 -15.75 4.17 31.73
C ASN A 220 -14.30 3.75 31.40
N GLY A 221 -13.51 4.66 30.79
CA GLY A 221 -12.13 4.38 30.38
C GLY A 221 -11.98 3.58 29.10
N SER A 222 -13.08 3.22 28.44
CA SER A 222 -13.10 2.56 27.13
C SER A 222 -13.51 3.54 26.03
N PHE A 223 -13.06 3.30 24.79
CA PHE A 223 -13.20 4.19 23.64
C PHE A 223 -14.04 3.56 22.56
N LEU A 224 -15.01 4.30 22.03
CA LEU A 224 -15.88 3.85 20.94
C LEU A 224 -15.09 3.81 19.62
N MET A 225 -15.00 2.63 19.03
CA MET A 225 -14.37 2.41 17.73
C MET A 225 -15.17 1.45 16.87
N HIS A 226 -14.88 1.42 15.59
CA HIS A 226 -15.43 0.43 14.67
C HIS A 226 -14.41 -0.01 13.64
N GLN A 227 -14.66 -1.18 13.05
CA GLN A 227 -13.92 -1.64 11.88
C GLN A 227 -14.51 -1.00 10.62
N ARG A 228 -13.69 -0.27 9.85
CA ARG A 228 -14.13 0.38 8.62
C ARG A 228 -14.66 -0.63 7.59
N PRO A 229 -15.87 -0.39 7.04
CA PRO A 229 -16.49 -1.27 6.05
C PRO A 229 -15.74 -1.25 4.71
N GLU A 230 -16.13 -2.16 3.82
CA GLU A 230 -15.66 -2.16 2.43
C GLU A 230 -16.15 -0.92 1.67
N GLY A 231 -15.42 -0.56 0.61
CA GLY A 231 -15.82 0.49 -0.34
C GLY A 231 -15.08 1.81 -0.20
N ASP A 232 -14.29 2.01 0.88
CA ASP A 232 -13.49 3.23 1.08
C ASP A 232 -12.04 2.88 1.48
N ILE A 233 -11.22 3.95 1.68
CA ILE A 233 -9.86 3.79 2.21
C ILE A 233 -9.89 3.13 3.58
N TRP A 234 -8.81 2.43 3.90
CA TRP A 234 -8.58 1.82 5.21
C TRP A 234 -9.58 0.74 5.62
N THR A 235 -10.28 0.15 4.64
CA THR A 235 -11.15 -1.02 4.86
C THR A 235 -10.49 -2.05 5.77
N GLY A 236 -11.21 -2.52 6.79
CA GLY A 236 -10.75 -3.51 7.76
C GLY A 236 -9.87 -2.97 8.88
N LEU A 237 -9.48 -1.69 8.84
CA LEU A 237 -8.81 -1.01 9.94
C LEU A 237 -9.83 -0.40 10.89
N ASN A 238 -9.42 -0.15 12.13
CA ASN A 238 -10.27 0.43 13.15
C ASN A 238 -10.03 1.93 13.29
N ASP A 239 -11.11 2.71 13.39
CA ASP A 239 -11.06 4.13 13.71
C ASP A 239 -12.18 4.54 14.67
N PHE A 240 -12.12 5.79 15.13
CA PHE A 240 -13.14 6.39 15.99
C PHE A 240 -14.39 6.74 15.19
N TYR A 241 -15.44 7.14 15.88
CA TYR A 241 -16.66 7.63 15.24
C TYR A 241 -16.34 8.81 14.32
N LEU A 242 -16.73 8.73 13.05
CA LEU A 242 -16.35 9.68 12.02
C LEU A 242 -17.55 10.38 11.41
N VAL A 243 -17.50 11.70 11.37
CA VAL A 243 -18.33 12.52 10.47
C VAL A 243 -17.42 13.09 9.37
N GLU A 244 -17.77 12.81 8.12
CA GLU A 244 -17.03 13.28 6.95
C GLU A 244 -17.77 14.41 6.26
N ASN A 245 -17.00 15.41 5.79
CA ASN A 245 -17.48 16.49 4.93
C ASN A 245 -16.54 16.66 3.72
N GLU A 246 -17.04 17.21 2.64
CA GLU A 246 -16.26 17.43 1.42
C GLU A 246 -15.68 18.86 1.31
N GLU A 247 -16.17 19.80 2.13
CA GLU A 247 -15.84 21.22 2.01
C GLU A 247 -14.94 21.74 3.13
N LYS A 248 -15.25 21.38 4.39
CA LYS A 248 -14.53 21.87 5.58
C LYS A 248 -14.71 20.94 6.79
N LEU A 249 -13.91 21.13 7.85
CA LEU A 249 -14.20 20.63 9.17
C LEU A 249 -15.42 21.35 9.75
N LEU A 250 -16.31 20.61 10.44
CA LEU A 250 -17.61 21.13 10.89
C LEU A 250 -17.53 21.63 12.34
N GLU A 251 -18.18 22.75 12.65
CA GLU A 251 -18.44 23.09 14.05
C GLU A 251 -19.55 22.19 14.62
N LEU A 252 -19.59 22.02 15.94
CA LEU A 252 -20.51 21.06 16.58
C LEU A 252 -21.99 21.31 16.28
N ASP A 253 -22.39 22.56 16.12
CA ASP A 253 -23.74 23.00 15.78
C ASP A 253 -24.11 22.77 14.30
N GLU A 254 -23.10 22.54 13.45
CA GLU A 254 -23.28 22.18 12.04
C GLU A 254 -23.48 20.67 11.83
N ILE A 255 -23.18 19.85 12.87
CA ILE A 255 -23.23 18.38 12.77
C ILE A 255 -24.67 17.92 13.00
N ASN A 256 -25.23 17.28 11.99
CA ASN A 256 -26.55 16.67 12.05
C ASN A 256 -26.43 15.14 12.06
N ASP A 257 -26.27 14.57 13.26
CA ASP A 257 -26.12 13.14 13.48
C ASP A 257 -26.87 12.70 14.74
N ASP A 258 -27.84 11.80 14.59
CA ASP A 258 -28.73 11.38 15.69
C ASP A 258 -28.00 10.70 16.84
N PHE A 259 -26.96 9.93 16.57
CA PHE A 259 -26.17 9.28 17.61
C PHE A 259 -25.33 10.32 18.38
N LEU A 260 -24.65 11.21 17.66
CA LEU A 260 -23.87 12.28 18.30
C LEU A 260 -24.75 13.23 19.12
N ASN A 261 -25.96 13.55 18.67
CA ASN A 261 -26.90 14.36 19.44
C ASN A 261 -27.22 13.70 20.78
N LYS A 262 -27.44 12.37 20.83
CA LYS A 262 -27.60 11.62 22.07
C LYS A 262 -26.35 11.62 22.94
N VAL A 263 -25.18 11.42 22.34
CA VAL A 263 -23.89 11.44 23.01
C VAL A 263 -23.65 12.81 23.65
N LEU A 264 -23.78 13.88 22.88
CA LEU A 264 -23.50 15.25 23.33
C LEU A 264 -24.43 15.71 24.47
N SER A 265 -25.68 15.22 24.51
CA SER A 265 -26.60 15.51 25.59
C SER A 265 -26.21 14.87 26.94
N LYS A 266 -25.32 13.89 26.97
CA LYS A 266 -24.90 13.10 28.14
C LYS A 266 -23.40 13.18 28.42
N ALA A 267 -22.69 14.07 27.77
CA ALA A 267 -21.23 14.09 27.76
C ALA A 267 -20.63 15.44 28.15
N ILE A 268 -19.39 15.39 28.56
CA ILE A 268 -18.54 16.58 28.69
C ILE A 268 -17.59 16.61 27.50
N ILE A 269 -17.60 17.70 26.73
CA ILE A 269 -16.67 17.98 25.69
C ILE A 269 -15.38 18.53 26.30
N LYS A 270 -14.29 17.81 26.22
CA LYS A 270 -12.97 18.21 26.77
C LYS A 270 -12.19 19.13 25.83
N GLY A 271 -12.62 19.26 24.58
CA GLY A 271 -11.99 20.04 23.53
C GLY A 271 -11.79 19.24 22.26
N TYR A 272 -10.92 19.74 21.38
CA TYR A 272 -10.53 19.08 20.15
C TYR A 272 -9.05 19.29 19.85
N SER A 273 -8.49 18.42 18.99
CA SER A 273 -7.10 18.53 18.57
C SER A 273 -6.90 19.62 17.52
N GLU A 274 -5.68 20.09 17.33
CA GLU A 274 -5.32 20.76 16.09
C GLU A 274 -5.60 19.84 14.90
N SER A 275 -5.84 20.44 13.72
CA SER A 275 -6.08 19.66 12.50
C SER A 275 -4.80 18.97 12.03
N ILE A 276 -4.93 17.71 11.61
CA ILE A 276 -3.84 16.88 11.11
C ILE A 276 -4.05 16.67 9.62
N LYS A 277 -3.08 17.10 8.80
CA LYS A 277 -3.09 16.85 7.35
C LYS A 277 -2.48 15.49 7.03
N HIS A 278 -3.22 14.67 6.29
CA HIS A 278 -2.77 13.37 5.81
C HIS A 278 -2.91 13.28 4.29
N ILE A 279 -1.79 13.06 3.60
CA ILE A 279 -1.72 13.08 2.14
C ILE A 279 -1.61 11.65 1.62
N LEU A 280 -2.57 11.26 0.80
CA LEU A 280 -2.57 10.03 0.02
C LEU A 280 -2.41 10.36 -1.47
N THR A 281 -2.16 9.36 -2.31
CA THR A 281 -1.93 9.56 -3.76
C THR A 281 -3.11 10.26 -4.45
N HIS A 282 -4.34 9.92 -4.08
CA HIS A 282 -5.57 10.42 -4.71
C HIS A 282 -6.42 11.28 -3.78
N GLN A 283 -6.00 11.48 -2.53
CA GLN A 283 -6.79 12.16 -1.51
C GLN A 283 -5.90 13.01 -0.60
N ARG A 284 -6.44 14.12 -0.16
CA ARG A 284 -5.91 14.95 0.93
C ARG A 284 -6.94 14.98 2.03
N ILE A 285 -6.57 14.46 3.18
CA ILE A 285 -7.43 14.40 4.34
C ILE A 285 -6.96 15.46 5.33
N GLU A 286 -7.88 16.27 5.79
CA GLU A 286 -7.70 17.12 6.95
C GLU A 286 -8.59 16.56 8.07
N ALA A 287 -7.98 16.17 9.19
CA ALA A 287 -8.67 15.48 10.27
C ALA A 287 -8.54 16.24 11.59
N ARG A 288 -9.61 16.28 12.37
CA ARG A 288 -9.66 16.81 13.72
C ARG A 288 -10.31 15.78 14.65
N PHE A 289 -9.92 15.76 15.92
CA PHE A 289 -10.37 14.79 16.91
C PHE A 289 -11.04 15.52 18.07
N TRP A 290 -12.34 15.32 18.23
CA TRP A 290 -13.14 15.81 19.36
C TRP A 290 -13.01 14.86 20.53
N HIS A 291 -12.70 15.37 21.72
CA HIS A 291 -12.55 14.59 22.94
C HIS A 291 -13.83 14.67 23.78
N ILE A 292 -14.53 13.56 23.88
CA ILE A 292 -15.84 13.48 24.52
C ILE A 292 -15.77 12.44 25.62
N VAL A 293 -16.17 12.82 26.84
CA VAL A 293 -16.27 11.91 28.00
C VAL A 293 -17.72 11.80 28.42
N LEU A 294 -18.26 10.60 28.38
CA LEU A 294 -19.64 10.32 28.78
C LEU A 294 -19.78 10.33 30.31
N ASN A 295 -20.81 11.03 30.81
CA ASN A 295 -21.21 11.02 32.21
C ASN A 295 -22.25 9.92 32.50
N GLU A 296 -22.94 9.45 31.49
CA GLU A 296 -23.96 8.39 31.56
C GLU A 296 -23.66 7.36 30.43
N GLU A 297 -24.10 6.14 30.67
CA GLU A 297 -23.94 5.09 29.65
C GLU A 297 -24.76 5.38 28.40
N VAL A 298 -24.10 5.14 27.25
CA VAL A 298 -24.72 5.21 25.93
C VAL A 298 -24.46 3.87 25.23
N THR A 299 -25.51 3.30 24.67
CA THR A 299 -25.37 2.09 23.84
C THR A 299 -24.66 2.42 22.55
N ALA A 300 -23.62 1.67 22.22
CA ALA A 300 -22.89 1.79 20.96
C ALA A 300 -23.84 1.57 19.76
N PRO A 301 -23.70 2.32 18.67
CA PRO A 301 -24.45 2.07 17.44
C PRO A 301 -23.99 0.76 16.79
N ALA A 302 -24.79 0.24 15.87
CA ALA A 302 -24.47 -1.00 15.16
C ALA A 302 -23.09 -0.95 14.49
N GLY A 303 -22.27 -1.96 14.72
CA GLY A 303 -20.91 -2.07 14.17
C GLY A 303 -19.85 -1.32 14.96
N TYR A 304 -20.20 -0.64 16.05
CA TYR A 304 -19.27 0.00 16.98
C TYR A 304 -19.23 -0.75 18.31
N GLU A 305 -18.07 -0.74 18.94
CA GLU A 305 -17.83 -1.33 20.26
C GLU A 305 -16.93 -0.43 21.10
N PHE A 306 -17.02 -0.56 22.42
CA PHE A 306 -16.13 0.13 23.35
C PHE A 306 -14.93 -0.76 23.66
N TYR A 307 -13.74 -0.25 23.41
CA TYR A 307 -12.44 -0.93 23.62
C TYR A 307 -11.68 -0.23 24.73
N SER A 308 -11.05 -0.99 25.62
CA SER A 308 -10.06 -0.48 26.56
C SER A 308 -8.87 0.16 25.83
N LEU A 309 -8.07 0.97 26.54
CA LEU A 309 -6.90 1.60 25.93
C LEU A 309 -5.91 0.57 25.37
N ASP A 310 -5.68 -0.53 26.09
CA ASP A 310 -4.78 -1.61 25.65
C ASP A 310 -5.29 -2.29 24.37
N GLU A 311 -6.59 -2.55 24.28
CA GLU A 311 -7.22 -3.08 23.08
C GLU A 311 -7.13 -2.08 21.92
N VAL A 312 -7.42 -0.79 22.17
CA VAL A 312 -7.22 0.26 21.15
C VAL A 312 -5.79 0.27 20.63
N GLU A 313 -4.78 0.09 21.49
CA GLU A 313 -3.38 0.01 21.05
C GLU A 313 -3.09 -1.24 20.20
N ALA A 314 -3.72 -2.36 20.51
CA ALA A 314 -3.55 -3.63 19.80
C ALA A 314 -4.24 -3.67 18.43
N LEU A 315 -5.39 -2.99 18.25
CA LEU A 315 -6.13 -2.98 16.98
C LEU A 315 -5.30 -2.43 15.81
N PRO A 316 -5.42 -2.97 14.58
CA PRO A 316 -4.88 -2.36 13.39
C PRO A 316 -5.61 -1.06 13.06
N LYS A 317 -4.86 0.02 12.81
CA LYS A 317 -5.38 1.38 12.64
C LYS A 317 -4.72 2.10 11.48
N PRO A 318 -5.40 3.09 10.86
CA PRO A 318 -4.73 4.05 9.99
C PRO A 318 -3.61 4.79 10.72
N ILE A 319 -2.52 5.08 10.02
CA ILE A 319 -1.39 5.84 10.59
C ILE A 319 -1.82 7.23 11.11
N LEU A 320 -2.92 7.77 10.60
CA LEU A 320 -3.51 9.01 11.08
C LEU A 320 -4.00 8.86 12.53
N ILE A 321 -4.73 7.80 12.83
CA ILE A 321 -5.20 7.47 14.19
C ILE A 321 -4.01 7.16 15.10
N GLU A 322 -3.04 6.41 14.64
CA GLU A 322 -1.85 6.09 15.43
C GLU A 322 -1.04 7.33 15.81
N LYS A 323 -0.89 8.28 14.89
CA LYS A 323 -0.22 9.56 15.20
C LYS A 323 -0.98 10.35 16.26
N TYR A 324 -2.31 10.36 16.16
CA TYR A 324 -3.15 11.03 17.14
C TYR A 324 -3.01 10.38 18.54
N LEU A 325 -3.05 9.03 18.63
CA LEU A 325 -2.88 8.29 19.88
C LEU A 325 -1.52 8.50 20.54
N LYS A 326 -0.48 8.85 19.80
CA LYS A 326 0.85 9.23 20.32
C LYS A 326 0.92 10.68 20.78
N GLY A 327 -0.14 11.45 20.57
CA GLY A 327 -0.23 12.87 20.97
C GLY A 327 -0.48 13.07 22.47
N ALA A 328 -0.43 14.34 22.91
CA ALA A 328 -0.47 14.73 24.32
C ALA A 328 -1.72 14.23 25.08
N TRP A 329 -2.88 14.16 24.41
CA TRP A 329 -4.12 13.72 25.03
C TRP A 329 -4.05 12.31 25.62
N PHE A 330 -3.57 11.34 24.81
CA PHE A 330 -3.45 9.95 25.25
C PHE A 330 -2.21 9.73 26.12
N SER A 331 -1.15 10.51 25.95
CA SER A 331 0.04 10.42 26.80
C SER A 331 -0.26 10.79 28.27
N ALA A 332 -1.26 11.62 28.50
CA ALA A 332 -1.70 11.98 29.86
C ALA A 332 -2.59 10.89 30.52
N LYS A 333 -3.03 9.87 29.76
CA LYS A 333 -3.87 8.76 30.26
C LYS A 333 -3.08 7.47 30.52
N LYS A 334 -1.82 7.41 30.08
CA LYS A 334 -0.85 6.35 30.39
C LYS A 334 -0.13 6.65 31.70
#